data_ec261979651e71fc7197c44dcb265c6a
#
_entry.id   ec261979651e71fc7197c44dcb265c6a
#
_cell.length_a   1.000
_cell.length_b   1.000
_cell.length_c   1.000
_cell.angle_alpha   90.00
_cell.angle_beta   90.00
_cell.angle_gamma   90.00
#
_symmetry.space_group_name_H-M   'P 1'
#
loop_
_entity.id
_entity.type
_entity.pdbx_description
1 polymer ?
#
loop_
_entity_poly.entity_id
_entity_poly.type
_entity_poly.pdbx_seq_one_letter_code
_entity_poly.pdbx_strand_id
1 'polypeptide(L)'
;INLHIFMLALYMSLLHFIIDTIKYFLLKSKFVKKSGGLFVYDQIMHIISILVLAYVMVCNDIRFSQFPIVSNICEVFNINLLSVARWILAILLLHTPSNILIQNVLSGYRPKKENSGLIEIDNKAGRKIGTIERLIMIMFISMNQYAAMGLVLTAKSIARYDKITKDEKFAEYYLLGTLISTACVVACKMLILR
;
A
#
# COMPACT_ATOMS: atom_id res chain seq x y z
N ILE A 1 14.29 13.96 25.20
CA ILE A 1 13.19 13.13 24.66
C ILE A 1 11.97 13.52 25.49
N ASN A 2 10.94 14.09 24.88
CA ASN A 2 9.71 14.41 25.60
C ASN A 2 9.13 13.12 26.16
N LEU A 3 8.93 13.03 27.47
CA LEU A 3 8.39 11.87 28.17
C LEU A 3 7.09 11.39 27.49
N HIS A 4 6.26 12.30 27.02
CA HIS A 4 5.03 12.00 26.29
C HIS A 4 5.27 11.22 24.98
N ILE A 5 6.32 11.57 24.21
CA ILE A 5 6.68 10.86 22.97
C ILE A 5 7.13 9.43 23.28
N PHE A 6 7.94 9.27 24.34
CA PHE A 6 8.40 7.96 24.76
C PHE A 6 7.22 7.09 25.23
N MET A 7 6.32 7.64 26.04
CA MET A 7 5.12 6.91 26.48
C MET A 7 4.20 6.52 25.32
N LEU A 8 4.01 7.41 24.33
CA LEU A 8 3.22 7.10 23.13
C LEU A 8 3.86 5.97 22.31
N ALA A 9 5.17 6.00 22.10
CA ALA A 9 5.88 4.94 21.42
C ALA A 9 5.75 3.59 22.16
N LEU A 10 5.80 3.61 23.50
CA LEU A 10 5.59 2.44 24.32
C LEU A 10 4.16 1.88 24.16
N TYR A 11 3.13 2.75 24.21
CA TYR A 11 1.74 2.35 23.99
C TYR A 11 1.52 1.75 22.60
N MET A 12 2.09 2.36 21.56
CA MET A 12 2.01 1.81 20.19
C MET A 12 2.64 0.43 20.10
N SER A 13 3.84 0.27 20.67
CA SER A 13 4.54 -1.02 20.68
C SER A 13 3.75 -2.10 21.41
N LEU A 14 3.14 -1.74 22.52
CA LEU A 14 2.34 -2.66 23.35
C LEU A 14 1.04 -3.08 22.62
N LEU A 15 0.33 -2.13 21.99
CA LEU A 15 -0.86 -2.41 21.18
C LEU A 15 -0.52 -3.31 20.00
N HIS A 16 0.57 -3.03 19.30
CA HIS A 16 1.04 -3.86 18.19
C HIS A 16 1.34 -5.29 18.65
N PHE A 17 2.05 -5.43 19.77
CA PHE A 17 2.34 -6.75 20.36
C PHE A 17 1.07 -7.52 20.73
N ILE A 18 0.05 -6.85 21.29
CA ILE A 18 -1.23 -7.47 21.64
C ILE A 18 -1.95 -7.96 20.38
N ILE A 19 -2.04 -7.13 19.33
CA ILE A 19 -2.71 -7.49 18.08
C ILE A 19 -2.02 -8.70 17.44
N ASP A 20 -0.69 -8.70 17.37
CA ASP A 20 0.08 -9.80 16.79
C ASP A 20 -0.04 -11.08 17.62
N THR A 21 -0.11 -10.97 18.95
CA THR A 21 -0.31 -12.11 19.85
C THR A 21 -1.69 -12.72 19.64
N ILE A 22 -2.74 -11.92 19.54
CA ILE A 22 -4.11 -12.39 19.26
C ILE A 22 -4.14 -13.11 17.90
N LYS A 23 -3.54 -12.52 16.87
CA LYS A 23 -3.42 -13.15 15.56
C LYS A 23 -2.70 -14.50 15.60
N TYR A 24 -1.60 -14.58 16.35
CA TYR A 24 -0.86 -15.84 16.53
C TYR A 24 -1.74 -16.92 17.16
N PHE A 25 -2.49 -16.60 18.23
CA PHE A 25 -3.40 -17.55 18.87
C PHE A 25 -4.56 -17.97 17.96
N LEU A 26 -5.14 -17.05 17.20
CA LEU A 26 -6.20 -17.36 16.23
C LEU A 26 -5.70 -18.31 15.14
N LEU A 27 -4.48 -18.12 14.64
CA LEU A 27 -3.87 -19.03 13.67
C LEU A 27 -3.56 -20.41 14.25
N LYS A 28 -3.14 -20.47 15.51
CA LYS A 28 -2.80 -21.73 16.20
C LYS A 28 -4.06 -22.55 16.56
N SER A 29 -5.18 -21.91 16.82
CA SER A 29 -6.42 -22.58 17.24
C SER A 29 -7.14 -23.36 16.14
N LYS A 30 -6.61 -23.40 14.89
CA LYS A 30 -7.20 -24.04 13.70
C LYS A 30 -8.63 -23.58 13.33
N PHE A 31 -9.23 -22.68 14.12
CA PHE A 31 -10.55 -22.13 13.84
C PHE A 31 -10.60 -21.25 12.59
N VAL A 32 -9.47 -20.65 12.22
CA VAL A 32 -9.37 -19.78 11.05
C VAL A 32 -8.36 -20.36 10.08
N LYS A 33 -8.82 -20.79 8.90
CA LYS A 33 -7.92 -21.11 7.79
C LYS A 33 -7.12 -19.85 7.44
N LYS A 34 -5.85 -20.02 7.05
CA LYS A 34 -4.96 -18.96 6.55
C LYS A 34 -5.60 -18.29 5.32
N SER A 35 -6.56 -17.40 5.55
CA SER A 35 -7.36 -16.75 4.51
C SER A 35 -6.93 -15.28 4.39
N GLY A 36 -7.10 -14.70 3.21
CA GLY A 36 -6.89 -13.27 2.99
C GLY A 36 -7.69 -12.38 3.96
N GLY A 37 -8.84 -12.87 4.46
CA GLY A 37 -9.67 -12.16 5.43
C GLY A 37 -8.96 -11.90 6.77
N LEU A 38 -8.18 -12.85 7.27
CA LEU A 38 -7.42 -12.65 8.52
C LEU A 38 -6.35 -11.55 8.36
N PHE A 39 -5.73 -11.47 7.19
CA PHE A 39 -4.80 -10.40 6.89
C PHE A 39 -5.50 -9.03 6.86
N VAL A 40 -6.65 -8.93 6.22
CA VAL A 40 -7.44 -7.67 6.17
C VAL A 40 -7.87 -7.25 7.57
N TYR A 41 -8.37 -8.19 8.39
CA TYR A 41 -8.73 -7.93 9.78
C TYR A 41 -7.55 -7.38 10.59
N ASP A 42 -6.39 -8.00 10.48
CA ASP A 42 -5.15 -7.58 11.12
C ASP A 42 -4.77 -6.14 10.74
N GLN A 43 -4.81 -5.78 9.45
CA GLN A 43 -4.53 -4.42 8.99
C GLN A 43 -5.55 -3.40 9.50
N ILE A 44 -6.84 -3.75 9.54
CA ILE A 44 -7.90 -2.89 10.08
C ILE A 44 -7.65 -2.60 11.56
N MET A 45 -7.31 -3.61 12.36
CA MET A 45 -7.03 -3.43 13.80
C MET A 45 -5.83 -2.50 14.03
N HIS A 46 -4.78 -2.63 13.23
CA HIS A 46 -3.63 -1.72 13.28
C HIS A 46 -4.01 -0.28 12.91
N ILE A 47 -4.80 -0.09 11.86
CA ILE A 47 -5.28 1.25 11.44
C ILE A 47 -6.14 1.86 12.55
N ILE A 48 -7.08 1.09 13.13
CA ILE A 48 -7.92 1.58 14.23
C ILE A 48 -7.05 1.99 15.42
N SER A 49 -6.04 1.20 15.80
CA SER A 49 -5.15 1.53 16.92
C SER A 49 -4.39 2.84 16.70
N ILE A 50 -3.91 3.07 15.47
CA ILE A 50 -3.24 4.33 15.08
C ILE A 50 -4.22 5.52 15.17
N LEU A 51 -5.45 5.37 14.64
CA LEU A 51 -6.46 6.42 14.67
C LEU A 51 -6.88 6.78 16.10
N VAL A 52 -7.08 5.78 16.97
CA VAL A 52 -7.40 5.99 18.38
C VAL A 52 -6.27 6.75 19.07
N LEU A 53 -5.03 6.38 18.83
CA LEU A 53 -3.87 7.05 19.42
C LEU A 53 -3.73 8.48 18.92
N ALA A 54 -3.92 8.72 17.62
CA ALA A 54 -3.94 10.06 17.04
C ALA A 54 -5.06 10.92 17.65
N TYR A 55 -6.25 10.36 17.85
CA TYR A 55 -7.35 11.03 18.52
C TYR A 55 -7.00 11.41 19.96
N VAL A 56 -6.44 10.48 20.75
CA VAL A 56 -5.99 10.74 22.13
C VAL A 56 -4.94 11.86 22.16
N MET A 57 -4.02 11.89 21.21
CA MET A 57 -3.03 12.96 21.10
C MET A 57 -3.68 14.33 20.88
N VAL A 58 -4.63 14.40 19.98
CA VAL A 58 -5.36 15.64 19.70
C VAL A 58 -6.16 16.11 20.92
N CYS A 59 -6.86 15.19 21.61
CA CYS A 59 -7.63 15.51 22.80
C CYS A 59 -6.78 16.01 23.99
N ASN A 60 -5.53 15.57 24.07
CA ASN A 60 -4.61 15.97 25.15
C ASN A 60 -3.64 17.09 24.72
N ASP A 61 -3.87 17.72 23.58
CA ASP A 61 -3.04 18.80 23.03
C ASP A 61 -1.54 18.47 22.94
N ILE A 62 -1.21 17.17 22.73
CA ILE A 62 0.15 16.69 22.63
C ILE A 62 0.70 17.06 21.27
N ARG A 63 1.59 18.06 21.25
CA ARG A 63 2.25 18.54 20.02
C ARG A 63 3.67 18.00 19.94
N PHE A 64 4.05 17.53 18.77
CA PHE A 64 5.43 17.19 18.49
C PHE A 64 6.20 18.47 18.16
N SER A 65 7.19 18.80 18.98
CA SER A 65 8.19 19.79 18.59
C SER A 65 9.18 19.15 17.61
N GLN A 66 9.42 19.77 16.48
CA GLN A 66 10.44 19.32 15.55
C GLN A 66 11.83 19.45 16.20
N PHE A 67 12.72 18.50 15.90
CA PHE A 67 14.12 18.66 16.30
C PHE A 67 14.70 19.92 15.61
N PRO A 68 15.42 20.78 16.35
CA PRO A 68 15.96 22.03 15.79
C PRO A 68 16.79 21.84 14.50
N ILE A 69 17.54 20.72 14.42
CA ILE A 69 18.32 20.37 13.22
C ILE A 69 17.39 20.13 12.02
N VAL A 70 16.28 19.41 12.23
CA VAL A 70 15.34 19.09 11.16
C VAL A 70 14.61 20.36 10.70
N SER A 71 14.17 21.23 11.63
CA SER A 71 13.54 22.49 11.29
C SER A 71 14.45 23.39 10.48
N ASN A 72 15.73 23.53 10.90
CA ASN A 72 16.73 24.34 10.19
C ASN A 72 17.00 23.81 8.77
N ILE A 73 17.13 22.48 8.59
CA ILE A 73 17.30 21.87 7.27
C ILE A 73 16.07 22.15 6.39
N CYS A 74 14.87 21.93 6.92
CA CYS A 74 13.63 22.18 6.19
C CYS A 74 13.50 23.65 5.78
N GLU A 75 13.89 24.57 6.63
CA GLU A 75 13.86 26.01 6.37
C GLU A 75 14.88 26.41 5.29
N VAL A 76 16.14 25.95 5.40
CA VAL A 76 17.21 26.24 4.42
C VAL A 76 16.82 25.73 3.01
N PHE A 77 16.23 24.55 2.92
CA PHE A 77 15.86 23.95 1.64
C PHE A 77 14.40 24.26 1.22
N ASN A 78 13.67 25.06 1.99
CA ASN A 78 12.25 25.38 1.77
C ASN A 78 11.40 24.09 1.61
N ILE A 79 11.68 23.09 2.42
CA ILE A 79 11.02 21.77 2.37
C ILE A 79 9.85 21.75 3.36
N ASN A 80 8.65 21.46 2.87
CA ASN A 80 7.51 21.19 3.73
C ASN A 80 7.55 19.74 4.21
N LEU A 81 7.91 19.52 5.47
CA LEU A 81 8.04 18.21 6.08
C LEU A 81 6.76 17.36 5.98
N LEU A 82 5.59 17.99 6.10
CA LEU A 82 4.30 17.32 5.97
C LEU A 82 4.09 16.80 4.54
N SER A 83 4.49 17.57 3.53
CA SER A 83 4.44 17.13 2.13
C SER A 83 5.36 15.94 1.87
N VAL A 84 6.59 15.98 2.40
CA VAL A 84 7.52 14.86 2.31
C VAL A 84 6.94 13.61 2.99
N ALA A 85 6.40 13.74 4.19
CA ALA A 85 5.77 12.63 4.91
C ALA A 85 4.59 12.03 4.14
N ARG A 86 3.75 12.86 3.52
CA ARG A 86 2.64 12.41 2.65
C ARG A 86 3.14 11.63 1.44
N TRP A 87 4.21 12.08 0.78
CA TRP A 87 4.82 11.37 -0.34
C TRP A 87 5.41 10.02 0.07
N ILE A 88 6.14 9.97 1.19
CA ILE A 88 6.69 8.72 1.73
C ILE A 88 5.54 7.74 2.03
N LEU A 89 4.48 8.20 2.70
CA LEU A 89 3.31 7.39 3.01
C LEU A 89 2.63 6.86 1.74
N ALA A 90 2.45 7.70 0.72
CA ALA A 90 1.87 7.31 -0.55
C ALA A 90 2.71 6.22 -1.25
N ILE A 91 4.02 6.38 -1.31
CA ILE A 91 4.94 5.40 -1.90
C ILE A 91 4.87 4.06 -1.14
N LEU A 92 4.89 4.08 0.19
CA LEU A 92 4.80 2.87 1.02
C LEU A 92 3.47 2.14 0.81
N LEU A 93 2.34 2.85 0.73
CA LEU A 93 1.02 2.25 0.48
C LEU A 93 0.90 1.66 -0.93
N LEU A 94 1.47 2.32 -1.94
CA LEU A 94 1.45 1.82 -3.32
C LEU A 94 2.43 0.66 -3.52
N HIS A 95 3.44 0.48 -2.68
CA HIS A 95 4.40 -0.62 -2.79
C HIS A 95 3.80 -1.94 -2.27
N THR A 96 3.78 -2.15 -0.97
CA THR A 96 3.45 -3.46 -0.38
C THR A 96 1.94 -3.67 -0.18
N PRO A 97 1.18 -2.77 0.45
CA PRO A 97 -0.25 -2.97 0.69
C PRO A 97 -1.06 -3.14 -0.60
N SER A 98 -0.78 -2.31 -1.62
CA SER A 98 -1.45 -2.43 -2.91
C SER A 98 -1.16 -3.77 -3.60
N ASN A 99 0.07 -4.28 -3.52
CA ASN A 99 0.40 -5.59 -4.07
C ASN A 99 -0.37 -6.73 -3.38
N ILE A 100 -0.49 -6.68 -2.07
CA ILE A 100 -1.23 -7.69 -1.29
C ILE A 100 -2.72 -7.61 -1.60
N LEU A 101 -3.28 -6.39 -1.65
CA LEU A 101 -4.69 -6.19 -2.01
C LEU A 101 -5.01 -6.78 -3.39
N ILE A 102 -4.21 -6.42 -4.40
CA ILE A 102 -4.38 -6.91 -5.77
C ILE A 102 -4.28 -8.44 -5.82
N GLN A 103 -3.30 -9.04 -5.13
CA GLN A 103 -3.15 -10.49 -5.10
C GLN A 103 -4.33 -11.19 -4.43
N ASN A 104 -4.86 -10.64 -3.34
CA ASN A 104 -6.01 -11.23 -2.64
C ASN A 104 -7.28 -11.16 -3.50
N VAL A 105 -7.55 -10.01 -4.11
CA VAL A 105 -8.73 -9.83 -4.96
C VAL A 105 -8.64 -10.71 -6.21
N LEU A 106 -7.46 -10.82 -6.82
CA LEU A 106 -7.24 -11.60 -8.03
C LEU A 106 -7.00 -13.10 -7.78
N SER A 107 -6.97 -13.55 -6.53
CA SER A 107 -6.66 -14.95 -6.20
C SER A 107 -7.62 -15.94 -6.86
N GLY A 108 -8.91 -15.58 -6.98
CA GLY A 108 -9.95 -16.40 -7.62
C GLY A 108 -9.95 -16.37 -9.16
N TYR A 109 -9.33 -15.36 -9.76
CA TYR A 109 -9.32 -15.17 -11.23
C TYR A 109 -8.01 -15.63 -11.89
N ARG A 110 -7.10 -16.20 -11.12
CA ARG A 110 -5.78 -16.59 -11.63
C ARG A 110 -5.88 -17.77 -12.58
N PRO A 111 -5.39 -17.69 -13.82
CA PRO A 111 -5.36 -18.81 -14.75
C PRO A 111 -4.54 -19.97 -14.15
N LYS A 112 -5.11 -21.17 -14.14
CA LYS A 112 -4.38 -22.38 -13.71
C LYS A 112 -3.38 -22.76 -14.81
N LYS A 113 -2.09 -22.70 -14.53
CA LYS A 113 -1.03 -23.21 -15.40
C LYS A 113 -0.41 -24.48 -14.83
N GLU A 114 -0.15 -25.47 -15.66
CA GLU A 114 0.36 -26.78 -15.31
C GLU A 114 1.82 -26.84 -14.86
N ASN A 115 2.63 -25.78 -15.04
CA ASN A 115 4.06 -25.76 -14.70
C ASN A 115 4.38 -24.81 -13.55
N SER A 116 4.56 -25.33 -12.35
CA SER A 116 4.72 -24.58 -11.10
C SER A 116 6.00 -23.71 -10.98
N GLY A 117 7.11 -24.08 -11.61
CA GLY A 117 8.39 -23.35 -11.45
C GLY A 117 8.46 -22.02 -12.23
N LEU A 118 7.95 -21.98 -13.46
CA LEU A 118 7.94 -20.79 -14.31
C LEU A 118 6.93 -19.73 -13.81
N ILE A 119 5.90 -20.15 -13.08
CA ILE A 119 4.87 -19.26 -12.52
C ILE A 119 5.41 -18.36 -11.41
N GLU A 120 6.35 -18.84 -10.61
CA GLU A 120 6.89 -18.08 -9.47
C GLU A 120 7.77 -16.92 -9.94
N ILE A 121 8.53 -17.12 -11.00
CA ILE A 121 9.38 -16.11 -11.63
C ILE A 121 8.52 -15.02 -12.30
N ASP A 122 7.49 -15.40 -13.05
CA ASP A 122 6.56 -14.47 -13.74
C ASP A 122 5.76 -13.63 -12.72
N ASN A 123 5.38 -14.20 -11.57
CA ASN A 123 4.69 -13.50 -10.51
C ASN A 123 5.58 -12.47 -9.79
N LYS A 124 6.85 -12.74 -9.60
CA LYS A 124 7.80 -11.79 -8.98
C LYS A 124 8.06 -10.61 -9.92
N ALA A 125 8.22 -10.85 -11.21
CA ALA A 125 8.38 -9.82 -12.23
C ALA A 125 7.11 -8.96 -12.34
N GLY A 126 5.94 -9.57 -12.42
CA GLY A 126 4.65 -8.87 -12.50
C GLY A 126 4.39 -7.92 -11.31
N ARG A 127 4.75 -8.33 -10.09
CA ARG A 127 4.64 -7.48 -8.90
C ARG A 127 5.55 -6.25 -8.97
N LYS A 128 6.81 -6.44 -9.39
CA LYS A 128 7.77 -5.34 -9.54
C LYS A 128 7.31 -4.35 -10.61
N ILE A 129 6.89 -4.86 -11.76
CA ILE A 129 6.34 -4.04 -12.86
C ILE A 129 5.13 -3.25 -12.36
N GLY A 130 4.17 -3.90 -11.68
CA GLY A 130 3.00 -3.23 -11.14
C GLY A 130 3.33 -2.15 -10.10
N THR A 131 4.36 -2.34 -9.29
CA THR A 131 4.83 -1.30 -8.35
C THR A 131 5.41 -0.09 -9.09
N ILE A 132 6.29 -0.32 -10.08
CA ILE A 132 6.89 0.76 -10.88
C ILE A 132 5.80 1.53 -11.62
N GLU A 133 4.85 0.84 -12.25
CA GLU A 133 3.71 1.47 -12.93
C GLU A 133 2.91 2.39 -11.99
N ARG A 134 2.60 1.93 -10.77
CA ARG A 134 1.87 2.75 -9.78
C ARG A 134 2.68 3.98 -9.36
N LEU A 135 3.99 3.84 -9.19
CA LEU A 135 4.86 4.97 -8.87
C LEU A 135 4.92 6.00 -10.00
N ILE A 136 4.98 5.56 -11.24
CA ILE A 136 4.93 6.45 -12.41
C ILE A 136 3.55 7.11 -12.51
N MET A 137 2.47 6.37 -12.33
CA MET A 137 1.11 6.91 -12.37
C MET A 137 0.84 7.94 -11.28
N ILE A 138 1.33 7.72 -10.02
CA ILE A 138 1.14 8.70 -8.95
C ILE A 138 1.92 10.00 -9.22
N MET A 139 3.06 9.93 -9.87
CA MET A 139 3.79 11.11 -10.33
C MET A 139 2.99 11.87 -11.39
N PHE A 140 2.51 11.21 -12.43
CA PHE A 140 1.75 11.87 -13.49
C PHE A 140 0.45 12.50 -13.01
N ILE A 141 -0.31 11.78 -12.16
CA ILE A 141 -1.56 12.35 -11.60
C ILE A 141 -1.27 13.54 -10.69
N SER A 142 -0.13 13.55 -9.99
CA SER A 142 0.28 14.68 -9.14
C SER A 142 0.70 15.89 -9.95
N MET A 143 1.16 15.68 -11.17
CA MET A 143 1.48 16.72 -12.15
C MET A 143 0.28 17.10 -13.04
N ASN A 144 -0.92 16.57 -12.76
CA ASN A 144 -2.14 16.71 -13.58
C ASN A 144 -1.99 16.21 -15.03
N GLN A 145 -1.06 15.28 -15.29
CA GLN A 145 -0.77 14.71 -16.60
C GLN A 145 -1.58 13.41 -16.82
N TYR A 146 -2.89 13.51 -16.90
CA TYR A 146 -3.79 12.36 -17.04
C TYR A 146 -3.61 11.62 -18.36
N ALA A 147 -3.27 12.35 -19.44
CA ALA A 147 -2.97 11.74 -20.74
C ALA A 147 -1.76 10.82 -20.66
N ALA A 148 -0.72 11.19 -19.92
CA ALA A 148 0.46 10.37 -19.72
C ALA A 148 0.14 9.08 -18.93
N MET A 149 -0.80 9.12 -17.98
CA MET A 149 -1.32 7.90 -17.32
C MET A 149 -1.95 6.95 -18.34
N GLY A 150 -2.80 7.48 -19.24
CA GLY A 150 -3.40 6.70 -20.32
C GLY A 150 -2.35 6.05 -21.23
N LEU A 151 -1.28 6.76 -21.53
CA LEU A 151 -0.16 6.24 -22.33
C LEU A 151 0.53 5.05 -21.64
N VAL A 152 0.79 5.13 -20.33
CA VAL A 152 1.39 4.03 -19.56
C VAL A 152 0.50 2.78 -19.60
N LEU A 153 -0.81 2.94 -19.40
CA LEU A 153 -1.77 1.84 -19.43
C LEU A 153 -1.88 1.23 -20.83
N THR A 154 -1.84 2.06 -21.87
CA THR A 154 -1.85 1.61 -23.27
C THR A 154 -0.57 0.85 -23.63
N ALA A 155 0.60 1.39 -23.28
CA ALA A 155 1.89 0.74 -23.55
C ALA A 155 1.98 -0.64 -22.87
N LYS A 156 1.49 -0.76 -21.62
CA LYS A 156 1.39 -2.03 -20.90
C LYS A 156 0.50 -3.03 -21.62
N SER A 157 -0.64 -2.59 -22.16
CA SER A 157 -1.57 -3.44 -22.89
C SER A 157 -1.01 -3.91 -24.22
N ILE A 158 -0.32 -3.03 -24.95
CA ILE A 158 0.37 -3.37 -26.20
C ILE A 158 1.47 -4.41 -25.95
N ALA A 159 2.26 -4.25 -24.88
CA ALA A 159 3.34 -5.19 -24.55
C ALA A 159 2.84 -6.63 -24.25
N ARG A 160 1.54 -6.80 -23.95
CA ARG A 160 0.92 -8.10 -23.67
C ARG A 160 -0.18 -8.49 -24.63
N TYR A 161 -0.28 -7.80 -25.76
CA TYR A 161 -1.35 -7.97 -26.75
C TYR A 161 -1.54 -9.43 -27.17
N ASP A 162 -0.48 -10.14 -27.51
CA ASP A 162 -0.55 -11.55 -27.94
C ASP A 162 -1.14 -12.49 -26.91
N LYS A 163 -0.89 -12.23 -25.62
CA LYS A 163 -1.46 -13.04 -24.53
C LYS A 163 -2.92 -12.70 -24.28
N ILE A 164 -3.26 -11.42 -24.36
CA ILE A 164 -4.62 -10.91 -24.13
C ILE A 164 -5.57 -11.44 -25.22
N THR A 165 -5.13 -11.49 -26.46
CA THR A 165 -5.95 -11.96 -27.60
C THR A 165 -6.10 -13.46 -27.68
N LYS A 166 -5.14 -14.23 -27.14
CA LYS A 166 -5.13 -15.71 -27.22
C LYS A 166 -5.75 -16.40 -25.99
N ASP A 167 -5.86 -15.74 -24.86
CA ASP A 167 -6.31 -16.33 -23.59
C ASP A 167 -7.30 -15.36 -22.90
N GLU A 168 -8.57 -15.65 -23.03
CA GLU A 168 -9.67 -14.87 -22.46
C GLU A 168 -9.57 -14.76 -20.92
N LYS A 169 -9.23 -15.85 -20.22
CA LYS A 169 -9.06 -15.84 -18.76
C LYS A 169 -7.87 -14.97 -18.33
N PHE A 170 -6.81 -14.98 -19.13
CA PHE A 170 -5.70 -14.09 -18.90
C PHE A 170 -6.08 -12.63 -19.16
N ALA A 171 -6.89 -12.35 -20.18
CA ALA A 171 -7.38 -11.01 -20.50
C ALA A 171 -8.20 -10.43 -19.33
N GLU A 172 -9.16 -11.20 -18.78
CA GLU A 172 -9.96 -10.81 -17.62
C GLU A 172 -9.09 -10.54 -16.39
N TYR A 173 -8.19 -11.46 -16.05
CA TYR A 173 -7.26 -11.32 -14.93
C TYR A 173 -6.39 -10.06 -15.08
N TYR A 174 -5.87 -9.82 -16.29
CA TYR A 174 -5.02 -8.68 -16.61
C TYR A 174 -5.79 -7.36 -16.50
N LEU A 175 -7.00 -7.30 -17.05
CA LEU A 175 -7.86 -6.12 -17.03
C LEU A 175 -8.25 -5.74 -15.60
N LEU A 176 -8.77 -6.72 -14.81
CA LEU A 176 -9.10 -6.52 -13.41
C LEU A 176 -7.90 -6.02 -12.60
N GLY A 177 -6.72 -6.65 -12.78
CA GLY A 177 -5.50 -6.23 -12.11
C GLY A 177 -5.08 -4.81 -12.43
N THR A 178 -5.23 -4.39 -13.69
CA THR A 178 -4.90 -3.04 -14.14
C THR A 178 -5.89 -2.02 -13.56
N LEU A 179 -7.19 -2.30 -13.59
CA LEU A 179 -8.22 -1.41 -13.04
C LEU A 179 -8.06 -1.22 -11.53
N ILE A 180 -7.86 -2.30 -10.77
CA ILE A 180 -7.65 -2.22 -9.31
C ILE A 180 -6.37 -1.46 -9.00
N SER A 181 -5.29 -1.72 -9.75
CA SER A 181 -4.01 -1.01 -9.59
C SER A 181 -4.16 0.50 -9.80
N THR A 182 -4.88 0.91 -10.84
CA THR A 182 -5.16 2.32 -11.15
C THR A 182 -6.07 2.94 -10.08
N ALA A 183 -7.09 2.22 -9.63
CA ALA A 183 -7.97 2.66 -8.54
C ALA A 183 -7.18 2.92 -7.25
N CYS A 184 -6.20 2.07 -6.90
CA CYS A 184 -5.32 2.29 -5.75
C CYS A 184 -4.51 3.59 -5.89
N VAL A 185 -4.01 3.92 -7.09
CA VAL A 185 -3.26 5.16 -7.34
C VAL A 185 -4.16 6.38 -7.16
N VAL A 186 -5.35 6.36 -7.76
CA VAL A 186 -6.33 7.46 -7.67
C VAL A 186 -6.76 7.67 -6.23
N ALA A 187 -7.11 6.60 -5.51
CA ALA A 187 -7.49 6.66 -4.10
C ALA A 187 -6.36 7.23 -3.23
N CYS A 188 -5.13 6.77 -3.45
CA CYS A 188 -3.95 7.28 -2.74
C CYS A 188 -3.74 8.77 -2.98
N LYS A 189 -3.86 9.24 -4.23
CA LYS A 189 -3.79 10.68 -4.57
C LYS A 189 -4.87 11.49 -3.85
N MET A 190 -6.12 11.03 -3.90
CA MET A 190 -7.25 11.75 -3.32
C MET A 190 -7.18 11.83 -1.80
N LEU A 191 -6.70 10.78 -1.12
CA LEU A 191 -6.70 10.68 0.34
C LEU A 191 -5.45 11.29 0.99
N ILE A 192 -4.29 11.20 0.33
CA ILE A 192 -3.00 11.52 0.96
C ILE A 192 -2.35 12.76 0.35
N LEU A 193 -2.32 12.87 -0.98
CA LEU A 193 -1.65 13.96 -1.70
C LEU A 193 -2.60 15.10 -2.11
N ARG A 194 -3.61 15.30 -1.32
CA ARG A 194 -4.59 16.38 -1.50
C ARG A 194 -3.98 17.76 -1.32
#